data_474a098f9f31130b7922da345971109b
#
_entry.id   474a098f9f31130b7922da345971109b
#
_cell.length_a   1.000
_cell.length_b   1.000
_cell.length_c   1.000
_cell.angle_alpha   90.00
_cell.angle_beta   90.00
_cell.angle_gamma   90.00
#
_symmetry.space_group_name_H-M   'P 1'
#
loop_
_entity.id
_entity.type
_entity.pdbx_description
1 polymer ?
#
loop_
_entity_poly.entity_id
_entity_poly.type
_entity_poly.pdbx_seq_one_letter_code
_entity_poly.pdbx_strand_id
1 'polypeptide(L)'
;MPYEKVGKNEPVCIADEVPFDIPESWEWVRLGEIFQHNTGKALNSSNKSGVLLEYITTSNLYWDRFELENLRSMYFTENEIEKCQVSKGDLLVCEGGDIGRAAIWLKDYKICIQNHIHRLRSYVPLCTRFYYYVFFLYKYAGWIGG
;
A
#
# COMPACT_ATOMS: atom_id res chain seq x y z
N MET A 1 25.30 -5.76 13.02
CA MET A 1 24.22 -4.88 13.46
C MET A 1 23.81 -3.98 12.30
N PRO A 2 22.51 -3.75 12.10
CA PRO A 2 22.07 -2.90 11.00
C PRO A 2 22.26 -1.41 11.32
N TYR A 3 22.67 -0.66 10.30
CA TYR A 3 22.86 0.79 10.38
C TYR A 3 22.16 1.45 9.20
N GLU A 4 21.64 2.66 9.43
CA GLU A 4 21.06 3.49 8.39
C GLU A 4 21.87 4.77 8.24
N LYS A 5 22.17 5.14 6.99
CA LYS A 5 22.81 6.42 6.67
C LYS A 5 21.86 7.25 5.81
N VAL A 6 21.58 8.47 6.23
CA VAL A 6 20.73 9.40 5.48
C VAL A 6 21.59 10.56 5.01
N GLY A 7 21.77 10.69 3.69
CA GLY A 7 22.56 11.75 3.08
C GLY A 7 24.00 11.76 3.56
N LYS A 8 24.45 12.90 4.11
CA LYS A 8 25.82 13.10 4.63
C LYS A 8 25.92 12.86 6.13
N ASN A 9 24.82 12.45 6.78
CA ASN A 9 24.83 12.20 8.22
C ASN A 9 25.65 10.94 8.55
N GLU A 10 26.10 10.86 9.80
CA GLU A 10 26.75 9.65 10.30
C GLU A 10 25.77 8.47 10.30
N PRO A 11 26.23 7.25 10.03
CA PRO A 11 25.37 6.07 10.13
C PRO A 11 24.82 5.90 11.55
N VAL A 12 23.53 5.56 11.64
CA VAL A 12 22.82 5.34 12.90
C VAL A 12 22.42 3.89 13.00
N CYS A 13 22.65 3.27 14.16
CA CYS A 13 22.22 1.90 14.41
C CYS A 13 20.70 1.83 14.48
N ILE A 14 20.07 0.95 13.67
CA ILE A 14 18.63 0.73 13.62
C ILE A 14 18.24 -0.64 14.17
N ALA A 15 19.09 -1.26 14.99
CA ALA A 15 18.83 -2.60 15.54
C ALA A 15 17.49 -2.69 16.27
N ASP A 16 17.07 -1.61 16.94
CA ASP A 16 15.79 -1.56 17.65
C ASP A 16 14.57 -1.45 16.72
N GLU A 17 14.79 -1.08 15.46
CA GLU A 17 13.72 -0.93 14.47
C GLU A 17 13.49 -2.20 13.64
N VAL A 18 14.45 -3.12 13.62
CA VAL A 18 14.33 -4.34 12.82
C VAL A 18 13.82 -5.50 13.67
N PRO A 19 12.82 -6.25 13.17
CA PRO A 19 12.15 -7.29 13.98
C PRO A 19 12.90 -8.61 14.06
N PHE A 20 13.89 -8.85 13.20
CA PHE A 20 14.65 -10.11 13.15
C PHE A 20 15.96 -9.93 12.38
N ASP A 21 16.85 -10.90 12.50
CA ASP A 21 18.11 -10.93 11.74
C ASP A 21 17.87 -11.40 10.32
N ILE A 22 18.65 -10.88 9.38
CA ILE A 22 18.60 -11.25 7.96
C ILE A 22 19.96 -11.79 7.51
N PRO A 23 20.03 -12.56 6.41
CA PRO A 23 21.30 -13.01 5.83
C PRO A 23 22.21 -11.83 5.49
N GLU A 24 23.53 -12.05 5.47
CA GLU A 24 24.50 -11.00 5.14
C GLU A 24 24.31 -10.39 3.75
N SER A 25 23.81 -11.20 2.80
CA SER A 25 23.54 -10.74 1.43
C SER A 25 22.28 -9.88 1.31
N TRP A 26 21.49 -9.75 2.39
CA TRP A 26 20.27 -8.96 2.41
C TRP A 26 20.53 -7.63 3.09
N GLU A 27 19.68 -6.65 2.79
CA GLU A 27 19.75 -5.32 3.35
C GLU A 27 18.37 -4.87 3.79
N TRP A 28 18.30 -4.22 4.96
CA TRP A 28 17.07 -3.56 5.39
C TRP A 28 16.87 -2.28 4.61
N VAL A 29 15.64 -2.04 4.15
CA VAL A 29 15.24 -0.81 3.46
C VAL A 29 13.96 -0.28 4.07
N ARG A 30 13.74 1.01 3.95
CA ARG A 30 12.47 1.61 4.30
C ARG A 30 11.54 1.51 3.09
N LEU A 31 10.26 1.17 3.33
CA LEU A 31 9.30 1.04 2.25
C LEU A 31 9.19 2.30 1.40
N GLY A 32 9.26 3.48 2.04
CA GLY A 32 9.19 4.76 1.34
C GLY A 32 10.35 5.03 0.38
N GLU A 33 11.45 4.30 0.50
CA GLU A 33 12.59 4.44 -0.42
C GLU A 33 12.40 3.65 -1.71
N ILE A 34 11.61 2.58 -1.66
CA ILE A 34 11.42 1.68 -2.81
C ILE A 34 10.01 1.73 -3.40
N PHE A 35 9.05 2.28 -2.65
CA PHE A 35 7.68 2.44 -3.13
C PHE A 35 7.23 3.89 -3.10
N GLN A 36 6.55 4.31 -4.17
CA GLN A 36 5.73 5.50 -4.16
C GLN A 36 4.45 5.19 -3.37
N HIS A 37 4.16 6.02 -2.38
CA HIS A 37 3.01 5.84 -1.49
C HIS A 37 1.96 6.92 -1.73
N ASN A 38 0.72 6.50 -1.94
CA ASN A 38 -0.44 7.37 -1.97
C ASN A 38 -1.60 6.71 -1.23
N THR A 39 -2.47 7.54 -0.67
CA THR A 39 -3.77 7.09 -0.14
C THR A 39 -4.87 7.46 -1.13
N GLY A 40 -6.06 6.91 -0.94
CA GLY A 40 -7.20 7.20 -1.78
C GLY A 40 -7.99 8.43 -1.34
N LYS A 41 -9.16 8.58 -1.92
CA LYS A 41 -10.06 9.71 -1.67
C LYS A 41 -11.01 9.41 -0.52
N ALA A 42 -11.19 10.39 0.37
CA ALA A 42 -12.21 10.34 1.41
C ALA A 42 -13.61 10.42 0.80
N LEU A 43 -14.56 9.70 1.39
CA LEU A 43 -15.94 9.72 0.93
C LEU A 43 -16.49 11.15 1.02
N ASN A 44 -17.04 11.64 -0.09
CA ASN A 44 -17.72 12.92 -0.16
C ASN A 44 -18.93 12.81 -1.08
N SER A 45 -20.07 12.44 -0.50
CA SER A 45 -21.30 12.19 -1.26
C SER A 45 -21.94 13.46 -1.80
N SER A 46 -21.60 14.64 -1.27
CA SER A 46 -22.14 15.92 -1.73
C SER A 46 -21.37 16.51 -2.91
N ASN A 47 -20.15 16.09 -3.15
CA ASN A 47 -19.32 16.58 -4.25
C ASN A 47 -19.55 15.73 -5.50
N LYS A 48 -20.02 16.36 -6.55
CA LYS A 48 -20.30 15.71 -7.85
C LYS A 48 -19.41 16.24 -8.98
N SER A 49 -18.26 16.79 -8.64
CA SER A 49 -17.29 17.27 -9.63
C SER A 49 -16.47 16.10 -10.19
N GLY A 50 -16.31 16.05 -11.50
CA GLY A 50 -15.52 15.05 -12.19
C GLY A 50 -16.36 13.92 -12.78
N VAL A 51 -15.80 12.72 -12.75
CA VAL A 51 -16.38 11.51 -13.34
C VAL A 51 -16.80 10.55 -12.24
N LEU A 52 -17.97 9.92 -12.40
CA LEU A 52 -18.45 8.90 -11.47
C LEU A 52 -17.69 7.60 -11.74
N LEU A 53 -16.94 7.13 -10.75
CA LEU A 53 -16.11 5.93 -10.86
C LEU A 53 -16.33 5.00 -9.67
N GLU A 54 -16.25 3.70 -9.94
CA GLU A 54 -16.21 2.69 -8.88
C GLU A 54 -14.86 2.74 -8.16
N TYR A 55 -14.86 2.40 -6.86
CA TYR A 55 -13.65 2.44 -6.06
C TYR A 55 -13.62 1.31 -5.02
N ILE A 56 -12.41 0.92 -4.64
CA ILE A 56 -12.14 -0.11 -3.64
C ILE A 56 -12.22 0.51 -2.24
N THR A 57 -12.97 -0.13 -1.36
CA THR A 57 -12.98 0.17 0.08
C THR A 57 -12.28 -0.95 0.84
N THR A 58 -12.07 -0.77 2.14
CA THR A 58 -11.48 -1.83 2.97
C THR A 58 -12.32 -3.11 2.98
N SER A 59 -13.63 -3.00 2.78
CA SER A 59 -14.51 -4.18 2.69
C SER A 59 -14.37 -4.95 1.38
N ASN A 60 -13.71 -4.38 0.38
CA ASN A 60 -13.45 -5.02 -0.90
C ASN A 60 -12.07 -5.68 -0.98
N LEU A 61 -11.18 -5.41 -0.02
CA LEU A 61 -9.79 -5.85 -0.05
C LEU A 61 -9.55 -6.92 1.00
N TYR A 62 -9.14 -8.10 0.56
CA TYR A 62 -8.81 -9.24 1.41
C TYR A 62 -7.38 -9.70 1.12
N TRP A 63 -6.88 -10.67 1.88
CA TRP A 63 -5.56 -11.22 1.61
C TRP A 63 -5.53 -11.86 0.22
N ASP A 64 -4.70 -11.29 -0.64
CA ASP A 64 -4.44 -11.73 -2.03
C ASP A 64 -5.69 -11.82 -2.92
N ARG A 65 -6.77 -11.12 -2.59
CA ARG A 65 -7.98 -11.09 -3.42
C ARG A 65 -8.82 -9.85 -3.18
N PHE A 66 -9.72 -9.57 -4.11
CA PHE A 66 -10.67 -8.47 -4.04
C PHE A 66 -12.09 -8.96 -4.24
N GLU A 67 -13.02 -8.37 -3.48
CA GLU A 67 -14.45 -8.54 -3.68
C GLU A 67 -14.95 -7.41 -4.57
N LEU A 68 -15.23 -7.73 -5.85
CA LEU A 68 -15.55 -6.71 -6.86
C LEU A 68 -17.04 -6.64 -7.23
N GLU A 69 -17.88 -7.48 -6.62
CA GLU A 69 -19.30 -7.50 -6.92
C GLU A 69 -20.09 -6.35 -6.28
N ASN A 70 -19.62 -5.84 -5.15
CA ASN A 70 -20.31 -4.79 -4.39
C ASN A 70 -19.44 -3.54 -4.25
N LEU A 71 -19.02 -2.98 -5.37
CA LEU A 71 -18.24 -1.75 -5.40
C LEU A 71 -19.13 -0.53 -5.25
N ARG A 72 -18.63 0.45 -4.50
CA ARG A 72 -19.26 1.77 -4.39
C ARG A 72 -18.72 2.68 -5.48
N SER A 73 -19.44 3.75 -5.75
CA SER A 73 -19.04 4.76 -6.72
C SER A 73 -19.08 6.15 -6.09
N MET A 74 -18.16 7.01 -6.51
CA MET A 74 -18.19 8.44 -6.20
C MET A 74 -17.50 9.22 -7.31
N TYR A 75 -17.63 10.54 -7.28
CA TYR A 75 -17.04 11.40 -8.31
C TYR A 75 -15.56 11.65 -8.01
N PHE A 76 -14.74 11.60 -9.06
CA PHE A 76 -13.31 11.88 -9.00
C PHE A 76 -12.96 12.92 -10.05
N THR A 77 -12.25 13.97 -9.65
CA THR A 77 -11.62 14.92 -10.58
C THR A 77 -10.38 14.29 -11.22
N GLU A 78 -9.85 14.91 -12.27
CA GLU A 78 -8.64 14.42 -12.93
C GLU A 78 -7.46 14.27 -11.95
N ASN A 79 -7.25 15.27 -11.10
CA ASN A 79 -6.18 15.23 -10.09
C ASN A 79 -6.38 14.12 -9.08
N GLU A 80 -7.63 13.88 -8.68
CA GLU A 80 -7.98 12.81 -7.75
C GLU A 80 -7.78 11.43 -8.39
N ILE A 81 -8.14 11.28 -9.67
CA ILE A 81 -7.90 10.04 -10.42
C ILE A 81 -6.42 9.73 -10.47
N GLU A 82 -5.58 10.69 -10.79
CA GLU A 82 -4.13 10.51 -10.85
C GLU A 82 -3.56 10.02 -9.51
N LYS A 83 -4.03 10.61 -8.41
CA LYS A 83 -3.60 10.25 -7.06
C LYS A 83 -4.15 8.89 -6.61
N CYS A 84 -5.42 8.62 -6.90
CA CYS A 84 -6.14 7.48 -6.30
C CYS A 84 -6.20 6.25 -7.20
N GLN A 85 -5.76 6.35 -8.46
CA GLN A 85 -5.87 5.27 -9.43
C GLN A 85 -4.87 4.16 -9.16
N VAL A 86 -5.35 2.93 -9.25
CA VAL A 86 -4.56 1.71 -9.07
C VAL A 86 -4.32 1.08 -10.43
N SER A 87 -3.09 0.67 -10.68
CA SER A 87 -2.68 -0.03 -11.89
C SER A 87 -2.22 -1.45 -11.56
N LYS A 88 -2.22 -2.32 -12.55
CA LYS A 88 -1.75 -3.70 -12.40
C LYS A 88 -0.35 -3.73 -11.78
N GLY A 89 -0.19 -4.53 -10.74
CA GLY A 89 1.07 -4.66 -10.00
C GLY A 89 1.17 -3.82 -8.74
N ASP A 90 0.26 -2.88 -8.53
CA ASP A 90 0.26 -2.07 -7.30
C ASP A 90 -0.12 -2.93 -6.10
N LEU A 91 0.57 -2.71 -4.97
CA LEU A 91 0.26 -3.33 -3.70
C LEU A 91 -0.66 -2.40 -2.90
N LEU A 92 -1.82 -2.92 -2.51
CA LEU A 92 -2.79 -2.19 -1.71
C LEU A 92 -2.81 -2.73 -0.29
N VAL A 93 -2.81 -1.82 0.69
CA VAL A 93 -2.76 -2.16 2.12
C VAL A 93 -3.85 -1.41 2.87
N CYS A 94 -4.62 -2.12 3.70
CA CYS A 94 -5.66 -1.51 4.52
C CYS A 94 -5.05 -0.76 5.71
N GLU A 95 -5.51 0.47 5.92
CA GLU A 95 -5.26 1.26 7.11
C GLU A 95 -6.39 1.09 8.13
N GLY A 96 -7.62 0.90 7.65
CA GLY A 96 -8.79 0.69 8.49
C GLY A 96 -9.34 -0.73 8.38
N GLY A 97 -10.30 -1.05 9.22
CA GLY A 97 -10.85 -2.39 9.29
C GLY A 97 -9.82 -3.37 9.84
N ASP A 98 -9.33 -4.26 9.04
CA ASP A 98 -8.25 -5.19 9.39
C ASP A 98 -6.92 -4.60 8.93
N ILE A 99 -6.29 -3.80 9.78
CA ILE A 99 -5.08 -3.03 9.48
C ILE A 99 -3.94 -3.95 9.04
N GLY A 100 -3.32 -3.60 7.91
CA GLY A 100 -2.20 -4.35 7.34
C GLY A 100 -2.62 -5.41 6.32
N ARG A 101 -3.91 -5.71 6.20
CA ARG A 101 -4.40 -6.64 5.19
C ARG A 101 -4.07 -6.11 3.80
N ALA A 102 -3.50 -6.95 2.94
CA ALA A 102 -2.92 -6.52 1.69
C ALA A 102 -3.26 -7.43 0.52
N ALA A 103 -3.25 -6.87 -0.68
CA ALA A 103 -3.39 -7.62 -1.92
C ALA A 103 -2.74 -6.85 -3.07
N ILE A 104 -2.34 -7.56 -4.11
CA ILE A 104 -1.78 -6.96 -5.32
C ILE A 104 -2.89 -6.88 -6.37
N TRP A 105 -3.05 -5.70 -6.99
CA TRP A 105 -4.00 -5.51 -8.07
C TRP A 105 -3.45 -6.15 -9.34
N LEU A 106 -4.14 -7.19 -9.85
CA LEU A 106 -3.69 -7.96 -11.01
C LEU A 106 -4.61 -7.82 -12.22
N LYS A 107 -5.63 -6.98 -12.13
CA LYS A 107 -6.53 -6.74 -13.26
C LYS A 107 -5.90 -5.82 -14.29
N ASP A 108 -6.29 -5.98 -15.54
CA ASP A 108 -5.77 -5.17 -16.65
C ASP A 108 -6.42 -3.79 -16.77
N TYR A 109 -7.45 -3.52 -15.99
CA TYR A 109 -8.10 -2.22 -15.94
C TYR A 109 -7.74 -1.50 -14.64
N LYS A 110 -7.88 -0.17 -14.65
CA LYS A 110 -7.58 0.67 -13.50
C LYS A 110 -8.83 0.92 -12.67
N ILE A 111 -8.65 1.11 -11.37
CA ILE A 111 -9.72 1.41 -10.42
C ILE A 111 -9.18 2.40 -9.38
N CYS A 112 -10.08 3.13 -8.72
CA CYS A 112 -9.68 4.06 -7.66
C CYS A 112 -9.83 3.43 -6.29
N ILE A 113 -9.25 4.05 -5.28
CA ILE A 113 -9.27 3.56 -3.89
C ILE A 113 -9.77 4.65 -2.92
N GLN A 114 -10.32 4.18 -1.80
CA GLN A 114 -10.74 4.99 -0.67
C GLN A 114 -9.53 5.42 0.18
N ASN A 115 -9.72 6.47 0.99
CA ASN A 115 -8.66 7.04 1.83
C ASN A 115 -8.09 6.10 2.91
N HIS A 116 -8.79 5.03 3.26
CA HIS A 116 -8.31 4.03 4.22
C HIS A 116 -7.50 2.91 3.57
N ILE A 117 -7.13 3.09 2.31
CA ILE A 117 -6.27 2.17 1.56
C ILE A 117 -5.02 2.91 1.11
N HIS A 118 -3.87 2.29 1.35
CA HIS A 118 -2.58 2.75 0.87
C HIS A 118 -2.22 2.03 -0.42
N ARG A 119 -1.75 2.79 -1.42
CA ARG A 119 -1.24 2.25 -2.67
C ARG A 119 0.26 2.36 -2.66
N LEU A 120 0.94 1.22 -2.83
CA LEU A 120 2.39 1.14 -2.93
C LEU A 120 2.77 0.73 -4.36
N ARG A 121 3.45 1.63 -5.06
CA ARG A 121 3.92 1.40 -6.43
C ARG A 121 5.44 1.50 -6.43
N SER A 122 6.12 0.44 -6.88
CA SER A 122 7.59 0.40 -6.82
C SER A 122 8.23 1.45 -7.72
N TYR A 123 9.29 2.09 -7.21
CA TYR A 123 10.12 2.99 -8.01
C TYR A 123 11.10 2.23 -8.88
N VAL A 124 11.47 1.03 -8.48
CA VAL A 124 12.53 0.22 -9.10
C VAL A 124 11.99 -1.17 -9.40
N PRO A 125 12.61 -1.92 -10.33
CA PRO A 125 12.24 -3.32 -10.55
C PRO A 125 12.45 -4.12 -9.25
N LEU A 126 11.37 -4.71 -8.75
CA LEU A 126 11.40 -5.56 -7.56
C LEU A 126 10.22 -6.54 -7.62
N CYS A 127 10.27 -7.56 -6.78
CA CYS A 127 9.18 -8.52 -6.67
C CYS A 127 8.15 -8.00 -5.66
N THR A 128 7.07 -7.41 -6.15
CA THR A 128 5.98 -6.89 -5.28
C THR A 128 5.37 -8.00 -4.43
N ARG A 129 5.29 -9.23 -4.96
CA ARG A 129 4.78 -10.39 -4.23
C ARG A 129 5.58 -10.68 -2.97
N PHE A 130 6.89 -10.46 -2.97
CA PHE A 130 7.73 -10.59 -1.77
C PHE A 130 7.24 -9.66 -0.67
N TYR A 131 6.95 -8.40 -1.00
CA TYR A 131 6.50 -7.40 -0.03
C TYR A 131 5.07 -7.66 0.44
N TYR A 132 4.22 -8.23 -0.41
CA TYR A 132 2.93 -8.74 0.02
C TYR A 132 3.10 -9.76 1.17
N TYR A 133 4.02 -10.71 1.02
CA TYR A 133 4.29 -11.69 2.06
C TYR A 133 4.95 -11.08 3.30
N VAL A 134 5.70 -9.99 3.15
CA VAL A 134 6.24 -9.25 4.31
C VAL A 134 5.08 -8.68 5.14
N PHE A 135 4.08 -8.07 4.52
CA PHE A 135 2.89 -7.60 5.22
C PHE A 135 2.13 -8.75 5.88
N PHE A 136 1.99 -9.85 5.19
CA PHE A 136 1.34 -11.04 5.73
C PHE A 136 2.06 -11.55 6.98
N LEU A 137 3.39 -11.67 6.90
CA LEU A 137 4.22 -12.11 8.02
C LEU A 137 4.09 -11.17 9.21
N TYR A 138 4.20 -9.87 8.98
CA TYR A 138 4.11 -8.86 10.04
C TYR A 138 2.75 -8.88 10.71
N LYS A 139 1.70 -9.03 9.93
CA LYS A 139 0.34 -9.14 10.46
C LYS A 139 0.16 -10.42 11.28
N TYR A 140 0.61 -11.55 10.75
CA TYR A 140 0.52 -12.84 11.43
C TYR A 140 1.32 -12.87 12.72
N ALA A 141 2.49 -12.23 12.74
CA ALA A 141 3.34 -12.14 13.93
C ALA A 141 2.84 -11.11 14.96
N GLY A 142 1.79 -10.34 14.63
CA GLY A 142 1.25 -9.32 15.52
C GLY A 142 2.06 -8.02 15.55
N TRP A 143 2.89 -7.77 14.56
CA TRP A 143 3.73 -6.57 14.50
C TRP A 143 3.03 -5.40 13.80
N ILE A 144 1.90 -5.62 13.17
CA ILE A 144 1.02 -4.59 12.58
C ILE A 144 -0.33 -4.70 13.27
N GLY A 145 -0.81 -3.57 13.78
CA GLY A 145 -2.13 -3.49 14.38
C GLY A 145 -2.44 -2.08 14.83
N GLY A 146 -3.66 -1.86 15.17
CA GLY A 146 -4.13 -0.60 15.72
C GLY A 146 -4.46 -0.72 17.19
#